data_cb15e0eea545798726afddaec225984f
#
_entry.id   cb15e0eea545798726afddaec225984f
#
_cell.length_a   1.000
_cell.length_b   1.000
_cell.length_c   1.000
_cell.angle_alpha   90.00
_cell.angle_beta   90.00
_cell.angle_gamma   90.00
#
_symmetry.space_group_name_H-M   'P 1'
#
loop_
_entity.id
_entity.type
_entity.pdbx_description
1 polymer ?
#
loop_
_entity_poly.entity_id
_entity_poly.type
_entity_poly.pdbx_seq_one_letter_code
_entity_poly.pdbx_strand_id
1 'polypeptide(L)'
;LSTADEWSKQSAIDYYAQHRHEVSDLYPSEKVFLPRVLFPGIKVLDVGCASGGFFNIMRTYEPAIEYTGIDLSVKAVGMARERYPEAKFIVTEGFGLPFEDNTFDLVHCTSVFNNEPNYQAMLQEMYRVSSRFVLVDIRLLKNIGKQQNSIYNIQFEGGRVEATVPYVVNDADEVANFILGLKPKPKALRATGYFHQMAKEAEHADFEVCMTVLLVQKGDAGSGATVIDLGNLPIEFSVSGD
;
A
#
# COMPACT_ATOMS: atom_id res chain seq x y z
N LEU A 1 12.84 19.60 -3.99
CA LEU A 1 13.01 18.28 -4.58
C LEU A 1 11.65 17.60 -4.60
N SER A 2 11.28 16.93 -5.67
CA SER A 2 10.03 16.16 -5.72
C SER A 2 10.20 14.84 -4.94
N THR A 3 9.11 14.26 -4.46
CA THR A 3 9.13 12.94 -3.82
C THR A 3 9.73 11.89 -4.76
N ALA A 4 9.53 12.04 -6.07
CA ALA A 4 10.13 11.20 -7.11
C ALA A 4 11.65 11.23 -7.10
N ASP A 5 12.27 12.41 -6.89
CA ASP A 5 13.73 12.55 -6.82
C ASP A 5 14.30 11.81 -5.61
N GLU A 6 13.61 11.89 -4.47
CA GLU A 6 14.02 11.21 -3.23
C GLU A 6 14.01 9.69 -3.40
N TRP A 7 12.93 9.12 -3.96
CA TRP A 7 12.82 7.68 -4.20
C TRP A 7 13.67 7.16 -5.38
N SER A 8 14.20 8.05 -6.20
CA SER A 8 15.12 7.71 -7.30
C SER A 8 16.59 7.68 -6.89
N LYS A 9 16.92 7.93 -5.62
CA LYS A 9 18.27 7.79 -5.09
C LYS A 9 18.70 6.32 -5.08
N GLN A 10 19.96 6.07 -5.43
CA GLN A 10 20.48 4.72 -5.57
C GLN A 10 20.37 3.91 -4.26
N SER A 11 20.64 4.54 -3.13
CA SER A 11 20.52 3.93 -1.80
C SER A 11 19.10 3.43 -1.49
N ALA A 12 18.06 4.19 -1.87
CA ALA A 12 16.67 3.77 -1.71
C ALA A 12 16.36 2.54 -2.57
N ILE A 13 16.81 2.57 -3.82
CA ILE A 13 16.61 1.47 -4.78
C ILE A 13 17.30 0.20 -4.28
N ASP A 14 18.57 0.31 -3.86
CA ASP A 14 19.36 -0.82 -3.36
C ASP A 14 18.75 -1.42 -2.09
N TYR A 15 18.27 -0.56 -1.19
CA TYR A 15 17.58 -1.01 0.02
C TYR A 15 16.35 -1.87 -0.29
N TYR A 16 15.43 -1.37 -1.11
CA TYR A 16 14.23 -2.11 -1.47
C TYR A 16 14.52 -3.34 -2.35
N ALA A 17 15.60 -3.30 -3.12
CA ALA A 17 16.04 -4.45 -3.89
C ALA A 17 16.53 -5.62 -3.03
N GLN A 18 16.95 -5.35 -1.77
CA GLN A 18 17.49 -6.34 -0.85
C GLN A 18 16.50 -6.76 0.25
N HIS A 19 15.56 -5.88 0.63
CA HIS A 19 14.78 -6.05 1.87
C HIS A 19 13.30 -6.32 1.67
N ARG A 20 12.78 -6.34 0.47
CA ARG A 20 11.33 -6.51 0.24
C ARG A 20 11.08 -7.41 -0.98
N HIS A 21 11.71 -8.58 -1.01
CA HIS A 21 11.62 -9.46 -2.17
C HIS A 21 11.41 -10.94 -1.84
N GLU A 22 11.39 -11.31 -0.56
CA GLU A 22 11.08 -12.67 -0.13
C GLU A 22 9.90 -12.71 0.85
N VAL A 23 9.25 -13.85 0.96
CA VAL A 23 8.12 -14.05 1.90
C VAL A 23 8.52 -13.78 3.35
N SER A 24 9.77 -14.04 3.71
CA SER A 24 10.36 -13.69 5.02
C SER A 24 10.30 -12.20 5.32
N ASP A 25 10.39 -11.34 4.30
CA ASP A 25 10.45 -9.88 4.43
C ASP A 25 9.08 -9.24 4.65
N LEU A 26 8.01 -10.00 4.51
CA LEU A 26 6.66 -9.52 4.77
C LEU A 26 6.45 -9.19 6.25
N TYR A 27 5.86 -8.05 6.51
CA TYR A 27 5.39 -7.72 7.85
C TYR A 27 4.27 -8.67 8.32
N PRO A 28 4.09 -8.85 9.64
CA PRO A 28 3.08 -9.77 10.18
C PRO A 28 1.67 -9.51 9.63
N SER A 29 1.29 -8.24 9.47
CA SER A 29 -0.03 -7.84 8.95
C SER A 29 -0.21 -8.18 7.47
N GLU A 30 0.84 -8.09 6.65
CA GLU A 30 0.78 -8.42 5.21
C GLU A 30 0.59 -9.94 4.99
N LYS A 31 1.17 -10.77 5.85
CA LYS A 31 1.05 -12.25 5.80
C LYS A 31 -0.40 -12.73 5.99
N VAL A 32 -1.27 -11.88 6.55
CA VAL A 32 -2.66 -12.27 6.84
C VAL A 32 -3.52 -12.34 5.59
N PHE A 33 -3.45 -11.32 4.74
CA PHE A 33 -4.39 -11.19 3.62
C PHE A 33 -3.79 -11.58 2.28
N LEU A 34 -2.52 -11.26 2.03
CA LEU A 34 -1.90 -11.48 0.72
C LEU A 34 -2.06 -12.92 0.20
N PRO A 35 -1.76 -13.98 0.98
CA PRO A 35 -1.93 -15.34 0.49
C PRO A 35 -3.40 -15.76 0.25
N ARG A 36 -4.35 -15.04 0.85
CA ARG A 36 -5.78 -15.39 0.78
C ARG A 36 -6.50 -14.81 -0.43
N VAL A 37 -5.90 -13.80 -1.07
CA VAL A 37 -6.50 -13.13 -2.23
C VAL A 37 -5.89 -13.58 -3.55
N LEU A 38 -4.79 -14.31 -3.52
CA LEU A 38 -4.13 -14.84 -4.71
C LEU A 38 -4.79 -16.13 -5.18
N PHE A 39 -4.96 -16.28 -6.49
CA PHE A 39 -5.50 -17.47 -7.15
C PHE A 39 -4.94 -17.60 -8.57
N PRO A 40 -4.96 -18.79 -9.20
CA PRO A 40 -4.41 -19.00 -10.55
C PRO A 40 -4.97 -18.06 -11.60
N GLY A 41 -4.07 -17.38 -12.33
CA GLY A 41 -4.44 -16.43 -13.39
C GLY A 41 -4.93 -15.07 -12.89
N ILE A 42 -4.75 -14.76 -11.61
CA ILE A 42 -5.11 -13.44 -11.06
C ILE A 42 -4.33 -12.32 -11.75
N LYS A 43 -5.03 -11.25 -12.11
CA LYS A 43 -4.42 -10.01 -12.62
C LYS A 43 -4.12 -9.07 -11.46
N VAL A 44 -2.84 -8.78 -11.25
CA VAL A 44 -2.37 -7.92 -10.15
C VAL A 44 -1.79 -6.63 -10.69
N LEU A 45 -2.21 -5.50 -10.11
CA LEU A 45 -1.51 -4.22 -10.18
C LEU A 45 -0.82 -3.98 -8.84
N ASP A 46 0.48 -3.73 -8.88
CA ASP A 46 1.27 -3.33 -7.70
C ASP A 46 1.71 -1.88 -7.83
N VAL A 47 1.15 -1.02 -6.98
CA VAL A 47 1.38 0.44 -6.99
C VAL A 47 2.51 0.77 -6.02
N GLY A 48 3.58 1.37 -6.53
CA GLY A 48 4.83 1.57 -5.80
C GLY A 48 5.68 0.29 -5.76
N CYS A 49 5.79 -0.40 -6.90
CA CYS A 49 6.44 -1.71 -7.02
C CYS A 49 7.96 -1.68 -6.79
N ALA A 50 8.59 -0.50 -6.73
CA ALA A 50 10.03 -0.32 -6.64
C ALA A 50 10.77 -1.22 -7.67
N SER A 51 11.75 -2.02 -7.22
CA SER A 51 12.52 -2.97 -8.05
C SER A 51 11.81 -4.32 -8.27
N GLY A 52 10.49 -4.40 -8.04
CA GLY A 52 9.66 -5.57 -8.36
C GLY A 52 9.67 -6.68 -7.30
N GLY A 53 10.08 -6.40 -6.07
CA GLY A 53 10.21 -7.43 -5.04
C GLY A 53 8.91 -8.16 -4.72
N PHE A 54 7.77 -7.45 -4.70
CA PHE A 54 6.46 -8.07 -4.48
C PHE A 54 6.04 -9.03 -5.60
N PHE A 55 6.51 -8.87 -6.82
CA PHE A 55 6.31 -9.89 -7.84
C PHE A 55 6.90 -11.24 -7.39
N ASN A 56 8.14 -11.25 -6.88
CA ASN A 56 8.78 -12.47 -6.39
C ASN A 56 8.04 -13.08 -5.20
N ILE A 57 7.58 -12.25 -4.27
CA ILE A 57 6.78 -12.68 -3.12
C ILE A 57 5.45 -13.31 -3.58
N MET A 58 4.70 -12.61 -4.44
CA MET A 58 3.38 -13.08 -4.89
C MET A 58 3.47 -14.35 -5.71
N ARG A 59 4.45 -14.48 -6.64
CA ARG A 59 4.63 -15.70 -7.42
C ARG A 59 5.08 -16.90 -6.59
N THR A 60 5.61 -16.68 -5.39
CA THR A 60 5.91 -17.78 -4.46
C THR A 60 4.62 -18.39 -3.91
N TYR A 61 3.58 -17.60 -3.71
CA TYR A 61 2.26 -18.08 -3.30
C TYR A 61 1.43 -18.59 -4.49
N GLU A 62 1.52 -17.90 -5.63
CA GLU A 62 0.75 -18.22 -6.84
C GLU A 62 1.62 -18.00 -8.09
N PRO A 63 2.23 -19.08 -8.63
CA PRO A 63 3.14 -18.97 -9.79
C PRO A 63 2.50 -18.47 -11.08
N ALA A 64 1.17 -18.60 -11.22
CA ALA A 64 0.45 -18.24 -12.45
C ALA A 64 -0.18 -16.84 -12.39
N ILE A 65 0.45 -15.89 -11.68
CA ILE A 65 -0.03 -14.50 -11.63
C ILE A 65 0.27 -13.73 -12.92
N GLU A 66 -0.67 -12.87 -13.33
CA GLU A 66 -0.46 -11.84 -14.35
C GLU A 66 -0.14 -10.51 -13.64
N TYR A 67 1.15 -10.18 -13.52
CA TYR A 67 1.60 -9.05 -12.73
C TYR A 67 1.95 -7.83 -13.57
N THR A 68 1.46 -6.67 -13.11
CA THR A 68 1.87 -5.34 -13.59
C THR A 68 2.31 -4.51 -12.39
N GLY A 69 3.56 -4.08 -12.35
CA GLY A 69 4.08 -3.14 -11.35
C GLY A 69 4.17 -1.72 -11.92
N ILE A 70 3.84 -0.74 -11.10
CA ILE A 70 4.05 0.68 -11.45
C ILE A 70 4.84 1.38 -10.35
N ASP A 71 5.74 2.27 -10.74
CA ASP A 71 6.51 3.11 -9.84
C ASP A 71 6.90 4.42 -10.54
N LEU A 72 7.08 5.48 -9.76
CA LEU A 72 7.52 6.78 -10.27
C LEU A 72 9.03 6.82 -10.59
N SER A 73 9.82 5.91 -10.02
CA SER A 73 11.26 5.85 -10.20
C SER A 73 11.65 5.10 -11.48
N VAL A 74 12.13 5.83 -12.48
CA VAL A 74 12.64 5.25 -13.75
C VAL A 74 13.73 4.20 -13.49
N LYS A 75 14.61 4.44 -12.51
CA LYS A 75 15.70 3.53 -12.17
C LYS A 75 15.19 2.25 -11.52
N ALA A 76 14.26 2.35 -10.56
CA ALA A 76 13.68 1.19 -9.90
C ALA A 76 12.92 0.30 -10.90
N VAL A 77 12.11 0.91 -11.76
CA VAL A 77 11.41 0.20 -12.85
C VAL A 77 12.38 -0.44 -13.85
N GLY A 78 13.49 0.25 -14.16
CA GLY A 78 14.55 -0.32 -15.00
C GLY A 78 15.13 -1.61 -14.41
N MET A 79 15.49 -1.57 -13.12
CA MET A 79 15.99 -2.74 -12.38
C MET A 79 14.94 -3.86 -12.30
N ALA A 80 13.66 -3.51 -12.08
CA ALA A 80 12.57 -4.50 -12.05
C ALA A 80 12.43 -5.24 -13.38
N ARG A 81 12.50 -4.53 -14.51
CA ARG A 81 12.44 -5.12 -15.86
C ARG A 81 13.62 -6.04 -16.16
N GLU A 82 14.82 -5.67 -15.71
CA GLU A 82 16.01 -6.53 -15.86
C GLU A 82 15.93 -7.79 -15.01
N ARG A 83 15.41 -7.66 -13.77
CA ARG A 83 15.32 -8.77 -12.82
C ARG A 83 14.18 -9.74 -13.13
N TYR A 84 13.06 -9.24 -13.65
CA TYR A 84 11.83 -9.99 -13.88
C TYR A 84 11.25 -9.71 -15.28
N PRO A 85 11.92 -10.14 -16.35
CA PRO A 85 11.50 -9.86 -17.74
C PRO A 85 10.15 -10.48 -18.10
N GLU A 86 9.67 -11.45 -17.32
CA GLU A 86 8.36 -12.10 -17.49
C GLU A 86 7.19 -11.27 -16.96
N ALA A 87 7.43 -10.24 -16.15
CA ALA A 87 6.41 -9.36 -15.61
C ALA A 87 6.41 -7.99 -16.32
N LYS A 88 5.31 -7.27 -16.20
CA LYS A 88 5.17 -5.93 -16.80
C LYS A 88 5.48 -4.87 -15.76
N PHE A 89 6.34 -3.90 -16.13
CA PHE A 89 6.66 -2.76 -15.26
C PHE A 89 6.55 -1.45 -16.03
N ILE A 90 5.89 -0.44 -15.44
CA ILE A 90 5.58 0.84 -16.08
C ILE A 90 6.02 1.97 -15.16
N VAL A 91 6.66 3.00 -15.73
CA VAL A 91 6.95 4.24 -15.00
C VAL A 91 5.71 5.13 -15.05
N THR A 92 5.07 5.34 -13.91
CA THR A 92 3.93 6.25 -13.76
C THR A 92 3.68 6.54 -12.28
N GLU A 93 2.92 7.58 -11.99
CA GLU A 93 2.45 7.89 -10.65
C GLU A 93 1.25 7.03 -10.26
N GLY A 94 0.93 6.99 -8.97
CA GLY A 94 -0.24 6.27 -8.43
C GLY A 94 -1.58 7.01 -8.63
N PHE A 95 -1.57 8.15 -9.35
CA PHE A 95 -2.72 8.98 -9.64
C PHE A 95 -3.06 8.94 -11.12
N GLY A 96 -4.36 9.05 -11.45
CA GLY A 96 -4.78 9.07 -12.86
C GLY A 96 -4.28 7.85 -13.63
N LEU A 97 -4.44 6.66 -13.06
CA LEU A 97 -3.88 5.43 -13.58
C LEU A 97 -4.32 5.16 -15.03
N PRO A 98 -3.39 4.85 -15.96
CA PRO A 98 -3.67 4.69 -17.38
C PRO A 98 -4.29 3.31 -17.69
N PHE A 99 -5.25 2.89 -16.87
CA PHE A 99 -5.97 1.62 -17.00
C PHE A 99 -7.47 1.88 -16.96
N GLU A 100 -8.21 1.03 -17.63
CA GLU A 100 -9.67 1.04 -17.57
C GLU A 100 -10.20 0.57 -16.21
N ASP A 101 -11.46 0.90 -15.91
CA ASP A 101 -12.13 0.44 -14.71
C ASP A 101 -12.16 -1.09 -14.66
N ASN A 102 -11.99 -1.66 -13.47
CA ASN A 102 -12.08 -3.10 -13.23
C ASN A 102 -11.09 -3.96 -14.05
N THR A 103 -9.91 -3.43 -14.34
CA THR A 103 -8.88 -4.14 -15.13
C THR A 103 -8.17 -5.23 -14.33
N PHE A 104 -7.95 -5.03 -13.01
CA PHE A 104 -7.16 -5.92 -12.16
C PHE A 104 -8.01 -6.57 -11.08
N ASP A 105 -7.79 -7.86 -10.83
CA ASP A 105 -8.48 -8.57 -9.74
C ASP A 105 -8.00 -8.10 -8.37
N LEU A 106 -6.71 -7.82 -8.24
CA LEU A 106 -6.09 -7.27 -7.05
C LEU A 106 -5.29 -6.01 -7.41
N VAL A 107 -5.55 -4.93 -6.69
CA VAL A 107 -4.67 -3.75 -6.67
C VAL A 107 -4.00 -3.71 -5.31
N HIS A 108 -2.68 -3.85 -5.32
CA HIS A 108 -1.82 -3.89 -4.14
C HIS A 108 -1.03 -2.60 -4.01
N CYS A 109 -0.83 -2.12 -2.79
CA CYS A 109 0.03 -0.97 -2.52
C CYS A 109 0.51 -1.04 -1.07
N THR A 110 1.78 -1.27 -0.85
CA THR A 110 2.37 -1.28 0.48
C THR A 110 3.61 -0.41 0.56
N SER A 111 3.85 0.17 1.74
CA SER A 111 4.94 1.10 2.03
C SER A 111 4.91 2.41 1.21
N VAL A 112 3.74 2.81 0.70
CA VAL A 112 3.53 4.05 -0.04
C VAL A 112 2.71 5.06 0.74
N PHE A 113 1.56 4.67 1.30
CA PHE A 113 0.64 5.60 1.99
C PHE A 113 1.21 6.24 3.24
N ASN A 114 2.26 5.66 3.80
CA ASN A 114 3.02 6.29 4.88
C ASN A 114 3.85 7.51 4.44
N ASN A 115 3.96 7.74 3.13
CA ASN A 115 4.69 8.87 2.55
C ASN A 115 3.83 9.68 1.57
N GLU A 116 2.53 9.35 1.43
CA GLU A 116 1.61 10.00 0.50
C GLU A 116 0.47 10.72 1.24
N PRO A 117 0.56 12.04 1.38
CA PRO A 117 -0.50 12.81 2.05
C PRO A 117 -1.85 12.76 1.34
N ASN A 118 -1.88 12.58 0.02
CA ASN A 118 -3.09 12.52 -0.78
C ASN A 118 -3.57 11.09 -1.03
N TYR A 119 -3.48 10.24 0.01
CA TYR A 119 -3.82 8.82 -0.08
C TYR A 119 -5.25 8.57 -0.59
N GLN A 120 -6.19 9.46 -0.31
CA GLN A 120 -7.59 9.32 -0.71
C GLN A 120 -7.75 9.29 -2.23
N ALA A 121 -7.09 10.22 -2.93
CA ALA A 121 -7.14 10.27 -4.40
C ALA A 121 -6.46 9.03 -5.01
N MET A 122 -5.32 8.58 -4.46
CA MET A 122 -4.64 7.37 -4.90
C MET A 122 -5.50 6.11 -4.65
N LEU A 123 -6.07 5.98 -3.46
CA LEU A 123 -6.95 4.85 -3.10
C LEU A 123 -8.22 4.80 -3.98
N GLN A 124 -8.77 5.96 -4.33
CA GLN A 124 -9.91 6.05 -5.24
C GLN A 124 -9.57 5.52 -6.64
N GLU A 125 -8.41 5.88 -7.19
CA GLU A 125 -7.94 5.35 -8.47
C GLU A 125 -7.65 3.84 -8.40
N MET A 126 -7.00 3.38 -7.35
CA MET A 126 -6.79 1.95 -7.11
C MET A 126 -8.12 1.19 -7.05
N TYR A 127 -9.11 1.75 -6.36
CA TYR A 127 -10.45 1.16 -6.29
C TYR A 127 -11.17 1.17 -7.64
N ARG A 128 -10.99 2.22 -8.45
CA ARG A 128 -11.55 2.32 -9.80
C ARG A 128 -11.05 1.19 -10.69
N VAL A 129 -9.72 0.99 -10.75
CA VAL A 129 -9.10 -0.01 -11.64
C VAL A 129 -9.17 -1.44 -11.11
N SER A 130 -9.49 -1.62 -9.82
CA SER A 130 -9.75 -2.93 -9.22
C SER A 130 -11.10 -3.49 -9.65
N SER A 131 -11.19 -4.79 -9.91
CA SER A 131 -12.43 -5.53 -10.12
C SER A 131 -12.91 -6.27 -8.86
N ARG A 132 -11.99 -6.59 -7.92
CA ARG A 132 -12.32 -7.44 -6.75
C ARG A 132 -11.72 -6.95 -5.44
N PHE A 133 -10.41 -6.72 -5.39
CA PHE A 133 -9.70 -6.45 -4.16
C PHE A 133 -8.74 -5.27 -4.27
N VAL A 134 -8.72 -4.45 -3.21
CA VAL A 134 -7.64 -3.49 -2.97
C VAL A 134 -7.00 -3.86 -1.64
N LEU A 135 -5.68 -4.06 -1.63
CA LEU A 135 -4.89 -4.42 -0.45
C LEU A 135 -3.82 -3.36 -0.23
N VAL A 136 -3.91 -2.65 0.88
CA VAL A 136 -3.01 -1.53 1.21
C VAL A 136 -2.53 -1.60 2.64
N ASP A 137 -1.31 -1.09 2.90
CA ASP A 137 -0.91 -0.76 4.25
C ASP A 137 -1.05 0.75 4.50
N ILE A 138 -1.39 1.10 5.72
CA ILE A 138 -1.56 2.48 6.16
C ILE A 138 -1.26 2.60 7.66
N ARG A 139 -0.70 3.73 8.06
CA ARG A 139 -0.48 4.03 9.48
C ARG A 139 -1.67 4.75 10.05
N LEU A 140 -2.24 4.19 11.11
CA LEU A 140 -3.45 4.70 11.74
C LEU A 140 -3.21 5.07 13.21
N LEU A 141 -3.90 6.11 13.64
CA LEU A 141 -4.18 6.41 15.03
C LEU A 141 -5.65 6.74 15.17
N LYS A 142 -6.18 6.65 16.41
CA LYS A 142 -7.57 7.01 16.71
C LYS A 142 -7.63 8.38 17.39
N ASN A 143 -8.69 9.13 17.09
CA ASN A 143 -9.00 10.42 17.73
C ASN A 143 -7.96 11.52 17.49
N ILE A 144 -7.24 11.46 16.39
CA ILE A 144 -6.36 12.56 15.98
C ILE A 144 -7.11 13.62 15.17
N GLY A 145 -8.35 13.33 14.77
CA GLY A 145 -9.29 14.26 14.12
C GLY A 145 -8.96 14.60 12.67
N LYS A 146 -7.75 14.39 12.24
CA LYS A 146 -7.29 14.57 10.85
C LYS A 146 -5.91 13.96 10.65
N GLN A 147 -5.55 13.76 9.38
CA GLN A 147 -4.22 13.32 8.99
C GLN A 147 -3.13 14.19 9.61
N GLN A 148 -2.10 13.55 10.16
CA GLN A 148 -0.88 14.20 10.63
C GLN A 148 0.25 13.93 9.64
N ASN A 149 0.93 15.01 9.24
CA ASN A 149 2.08 14.95 8.37
C ASN A 149 3.29 15.46 9.13
N SER A 150 4.34 14.66 9.19
CA SER A 150 5.65 15.06 9.65
C SER A 150 6.69 14.80 8.56
N ILE A 151 7.94 15.10 8.85
CA ILE A 151 9.06 14.81 7.95
C ILE A 151 9.78 13.57 8.44
N TYR A 152 10.07 12.67 7.52
CA TYR A 152 10.85 11.49 7.76
C TYR A 152 12.18 11.58 7.03
N ASN A 153 13.27 11.57 7.81
CA ASN A 153 14.62 11.53 7.29
C ASN A 153 15.09 10.08 7.24
N ILE A 154 14.91 9.45 6.09
CA ILE A 154 15.28 8.06 5.92
C ILE A 154 16.80 7.93 5.91
N GLN A 155 17.32 7.05 6.76
CA GLN A 155 18.71 6.63 6.74
C GLN A 155 18.79 5.22 6.16
N PHE A 156 19.34 5.12 4.96
CA PHE A 156 19.78 3.84 4.42
C PHE A 156 21.16 3.49 5.00
N GLU A 157 21.75 2.36 4.69
CA GLU A 157 23.00 1.92 5.26
C GLU A 157 24.09 3.00 5.24
N GLY A 158 24.67 3.33 6.41
CA GLY A 158 25.77 4.29 6.54
C GLY A 158 25.51 5.54 7.42
N GLY A 159 24.31 5.69 7.98
CA GLY A 159 24.02 6.71 9.02
C GLY A 159 23.96 8.16 8.54
N ARG A 160 23.92 8.41 7.22
CA ARG A 160 23.67 9.75 6.65
C ARG A 160 22.20 9.86 6.28
N VAL A 161 21.58 11.04 6.49
CA VAL A 161 20.25 11.34 5.95
C VAL A 161 20.36 11.33 4.44
N GLU A 162 19.70 10.36 3.81
CA GLU A 162 19.78 10.15 2.37
C GLU A 162 18.50 10.55 1.62
N ALA A 163 17.35 10.49 2.28
CA ALA A 163 16.08 10.93 1.73
C ALA A 163 15.25 11.66 2.79
N THR A 164 14.55 12.71 2.38
CA THR A 164 13.59 13.45 3.20
C THR A 164 12.22 13.36 2.56
N VAL A 165 11.31 12.65 3.21
CA VAL A 165 9.96 12.39 2.68
C VAL A 165 8.90 12.71 3.72
N PRO A 166 7.63 12.93 3.33
CA PRO A 166 6.55 13.00 4.29
C PRO A 166 6.46 11.72 5.12
N TYR A 167 6.09 11.85 6.38
CA TYR A 167 5.65 10.73 7.22
C TYR A 167 4.20 10.98 7.60
N VAL A 168 3.33 10.13 7.10
CA VAL A 168 1.88 10.34 7.15
C VAL A 168 1.25 9.34 8.12
N VAL A 169 0.50 9.87 9.07
CA VAL A 169 -0.34 9.10 9.99
C VAL A 169 -1.78 9.58 9.82
N ASN A 170 -2.70 8.65 9.63
CA ASN A 170 -4.09 8.97 9.32
C ASN A 170 -5.01 8.66 10.50
N ASP A 171 -6.11 9.41 10.62
CA ASP A 171 -7.17 9.10 11.55
C ASP A 171 -7.93 7.86 11.10
N ALA A 172 -8.09 6.90 12.02
CA ALA A 172 -8.70 5.61 11.71
C ALA A 172 -10.15 5.74 11.24
N ASP A 173 -10.92 6.63 11.88
CA ASP A 173 -12.32 6.85 11.55
C ASP A 173 -12.48 7.58 10.21
N GLU A 174 -11.58 8.54 9.91
CA GLU A 174 -11.57 9.22 8.62
C GLU A 174 -11.29 8.23 7.48
N VAL A 175 -10.27 7.37 7.63
CA VAL A 175 -9.93 6.35 6.63
C VAL A 175 -11.09 5.37 6.42
N ALA A 176 -11.68 4.86 7.50
CA ALA A 176 -12.79 3.92 7.41
C ALA A 176 -14.01 4.55 6.72
N ASN A 177 -14.40 5.76 7.12
CA ASN A 177 -15.52 6.48 6.50
C ASN A 177 -15.27 6.78 5.02
N PHE A 178 -14.04 7.17 4.65
CA PHE A 178 -13.66 7.37 3.25
C PHE A 178 -13.84 6.07 2.44
N ILE A 179 -13.33 4.94 2.93
CA ILE A 179 -13.44 3.65 2.25
C ILE A 179 -14.91 3.23 2.09
N LEU A 180 -15.71 3.37 3.15
CA LEU A 180 -17.14 3.02 3.11
C LEU A 180 -17.95 3.92 2.18
N GLY A 181 -17.46 5.11 1.89
CA GLY A 181 -18.02 6.06 0.92
C GLY A 181 -17.71 5.78 -0.55
N LEU A 182 -16.76 4.87 -0.85
CA LEU A 182 -16.36 4.53 -2.22
C LEU A 182 -17.55 3.99 -3.05
N LYS A 183 -17.48 4.18 -4.36
CA LYS A 183 -18.52 3.74 -5.31
C LYS A 183 -17.93 2.83 -6.41
N PRO A 184 -18.54 1.67 -6.67
CA PRO A 184 -19.68 1.06 -5.94
C PRO A 184 -19.32 0.82 -4.48
N LYS A 185 -20.34 0.77 -3.58
CA LYS A 185 -20.11 0.57 -2.12
C LYS A 185 -19.32 -0.74 -1.90
N PRO A 186 -18.25 -0.74 -1.09
CA PRO A 186 -17.50 -1.97 -0.82
C PRO A 186 -18.39 -3.06 -0.21
N LYS A 187 -18.18 -4.30 -0.64
CA LYS A 187 -18.83 -5.48 -0.09
C LYS A 187 -18.25 -5.85 1.29
N ALA A 188 -16.96 -5.65 1.48
CA ALA A 188 -16.31 -5.87 2.76
C ALA A 188 -15.09 -4.95 2.94
N LEU A 189 -14.86 -4.56 4.18
CA LEU A 189 -13.63 -3.97 4.68
C LEU A 189 -13.08 -4.91 5.77
N ARG A 190 -11.89 -5.44 5.56
CA ARG A 190 -11.17 -6.23 6.56
C ARG A 190 -9.89 -5.53 6.93
N ALA A 191 -9.52 -5.60 8.20
CA ALA A 191 -8.30 -4.98 8.68
C ALA A 191 -7.56 -5.92 9.65
N THR A 192 -6.25 -5.78 9.68
CA THR A 192 -5.39 -6.35 10.71
C THR A 192 -4.21 -5.41 10.94
N GLY A 193 -3.63 -5.43 12.12
CA GLY A 193 -2.52 -4.54 12.43
C GLY A 193 -1.93 -4.82 13.80
N TYR A 194 -0.92 -4.04 14.12
CA TYR A 194 -0.23 -4.08 15.41
C TYR A 194 0.38 -2.70 15.70
N PHE A 195 0.55 -2.37 16.97
CA PHE A 195 1.26 -1.15 17.35
C PHE A 195 2.75 -1.30 17.12
N HIS A 196 3.35 -0.26 16.60
CA HIS A 196 4.77 -0.15 16.36
C HIS A 196 5.25 1.26 16.70
N GLN A 197 6.42 1.35 17.37
CA GLN A 197 7.04 2.63 17.63
C GLN A 197 7.41 3.30 16.30
N MET A 198 7.11 4.59 16.16
CA MET A 198 7.55 5.35 14.99
C MET A 198 9.06 5.24 14.81
N ALA A 199 9.51 5.29 13.57
CA ALA A 199 10.93 5.35 13.27
C ALA A 199 11.59 6.54 14.01
N LYS A 200 12.72 6.31 14.65
CA LYS A 200 13.43 7.34 15.46
C LYS A 200 13.82 8.56 14.64
N GLU A 201 13.95 8.38 13.34
CA GLU A 201 14.32 9.40 12.36
C GLU A 201 13.12 10.25 11.92
N ALA A 202 11.91 9.88 12.30
CA ALA A 202 10.73 10.68 12.07
C ALA A 202 10.66 11.84 13.08
N GLU A 203 10.31 13.03 12.62
CA GLU A 203 9.98 14.12 13.53
C GLU A 203 8.80 13.71 14.43
N HIS A 204 8.88 14.07 15.69
CA HIS A 204 7.83 13.72 16.69
C HIS A 204 7.64 12.20 16.88
N ALA A 205 8.71 11.41 16.87
CA ALA A 205 8.69 9.95 16.96
C ALA A 205 8.29 9.37 18.33
N ASP A 206 7.73 10.17 19.25
CA ASP A 206 7.52 9.79 20.64
C ASP A 206 6.26 8.95 20.89
N PHE A 207 5.60 8.47 19.84
CA PHE A 207 4.37 7.70 19.98
C PHE A 207 4.35 6.44 19.08
N GLU A 208 3.51 5.51 19.44
CA GLU A 208 3.25 4.32 18.64
C GLU A 208 2.16 4.60 17.60
N VAL A 209 2.32 4.00 16.42
CA VAL A 209 1.31 4.00 15.36
C VAL A 209 0.82 2.58 15.12
N CYS A 210 -0.42 2.44 14.71
CA CYS A 210 -0.94 1.15 14.27
C CYS A 210 -0.53 0.92 12.82
N MET A 211 0.35 -0.06 12.62
CA MET A 211 0.74 -0.59 11.30
C MET A 211 -0.40 -1.47 10.79
N THR A 212 -1.23 -0.91 9.95
CA THR A 212 -2.50 -1.52 9.53
C THR A 212 -2.42 -1.96 8.08
N VAL A 213 -2.91 -3.18 7.81
CA VAL A 213 -3.21 -3.62 6.43
C VAL A 213 -4.73 -3.71 6.29
N LEU A 214 -5.23 -3.07 5.24
CA LEU A 214 -6.63 -3.03 4.86
C LEU A 214 -6.84 -3.86 3.60
N LEU A 215 -7.84 -4.74 3.63
CA LEU A 215 -8.36 -5.46 2.48
C LEU A 215 -9.77 -4.97 2.19
N VAL A 216 -9.92 -4.22 1.11
CA VAL A 216 -11.21 -3.73 0.61
C VAL A 216 -11.69 -4.65 -0.49
N GLN A 217 -12.81 -5.31 -0.28
CA GLN A 217 -13.48 -6.10 -1.32
C GLN A 217 -14.48 -5.21 -2.04
N LYS A 218 -14.26 -5.01 -3.35
CA LYS A 218 -15.16 -4.20 -4.18
C LYS A 218 -16.54 -4.82 -4.24
N GLY A 219 -17.54 -3.98 -4.16
CA GLY A 219 -18.94 -4.35 -4.38
C GLY A 219 -19.37 -4.18 -5.82
N ASP A 220 -20.61 -4.49 -6.09
CA ASP A 220 -21.31 -4.22 -7.34
C ASP A 220 -22.51 -3.27 -7.08
N ALA A 221 -23.26 -2.96 -8.12
CA ALA A 221 -24.41 -2.04 -8.02
C ALA A 221 -25.53 -2.54 -7.10
N GLY A 222 -25.53 -3.84 -6.76
CA GLY A 222 -26.51 -4.49 -5.86
C GLY A 222 -25.97 -4.82 -4.48
N SER A 223 -24.73 -4.42 -4.17
CA SER A 223 -24.12 -4.71 -2.86
C SER A 223 -24.95 -4.10 -1.72
N GLY A 224 -25.28 -4.92 -0.74
CA GLY A 224 -25.98 -4.53 0.48
C GLY A 224 -25.07 -3.79 1.47
N ALA A 225 -25.30 -3.99 2.76
CA ALA A 225 -24.44 -3.43 3.81
C ALA A 225 -23.03 -4.00 3.71
N THR A 226 -22.02 -3.14 3.94
CA THR A 226 -20.61 -3.56 3.96
C THR A 226 -20.33 -4.42 5.18
N VAL A 227 -19.71 -5.57 5.00
CA VAL A 227 -19.19 -6.38 6.11
C VAL A 227 -17.89 -5.74 6.61
N ILE A 228 -17.83 -5.42 7.89
CA ILE A 228 -16.63 -4.89 8.53
C ILE A 228 -16.06 -5.96 9.46
N ASP A 229 -14.83 -6.38 9.20
CA ASP A 229 -14.12 -7.38 9.99
C ASP A 229 -12.72 -6.85 10.32
N LEU A 230 -12.54 -6.41 11.55
CA LEU A 230 -11.32 -5.79 12.04
C LEU A 230 -10.31 -6.82 12.59
N GLY A 231 -10.69 -8.10 12.64
CA GLY A 231 -9.79 -9.18 13.07
C GLY A 231 -9.04 -8.87 14.36
N ASN A 232 -7.71 -8.84 14.28
CA ASN A 232 -6.82 -8.50 15.40
C ASN A 232 -6.33 -7.05 15.37
N LEU A 233 -7.06 -6.14 14.71
CA LEU A 233 -6.70 -4.72 14.71
C LEU A 233 -6.80 -4.16 16.14
N PRO A 234 -5.73 -3.56 16.70
CA PRO A 234 -5.74 -3.09 18.08
C PRO A 234 -6.45 -1.74 18.27
N ILE A 235 -7.05 -1.20 17.22
CA ILE A 235 -7.88 0.02 17.25
C ILE A 235 -9.27 -0.28 16.68
N GLU A 236 -10.29 0.36 17.23
CA GLU A 236 -11.67 0.26 16.74
C GLU A 236 -11.97 1.40 15.76
N PHE A 237 -12.79 1.13 14.75
CA PHE A 237 -13.36 2.17 13.89
C PHE A 237 -14.71 2.62 14.44
N SER A 238 -14.88 3.92 14.60
CA SER A 238 -16.20 4.53 14.83
C SER A 238 -16.76 4.95 13.49
N VAL A 239 -17.41 4.02 12.80
CA VAL A 239 -18.08 4.34 11.53
C VAL A 239 -19.45 4.94 11.82
N SER A 240 -19.75 6.10 11.23
CA SER A 240 -21.10 6.66 11.23
C SER A 240 -22.02 5.67 10.52
N GLY A 241 -22.90 5.01 11.29
CA GLY A 241 -23.93 4.16 10.70
C GLY A 241 -24.80 4.96 9.71
N ASP A 242 -25.22 4.31 8.63
CA ASP A 242 -26.24 4.81 7.70
C ASP A 242 -27.56 5.10 8.43
#